data_98efd223c9ed4a9b19832a9296f32db0
#
_entry.id   98efd223c9ed4a9b19832a9296f32db0
#
_cell.length_a   1.000
_cell.length_b   1.000
_cell.length_c   1.000
_cell.angle_alpha   90.00
_cell.angle_beta   90.00
_cell.angle_gamma   90.00
#
_symmetry.space_group_name_H-M   'P 1'
#
loop_
_entity.id
_entity.type
_entity.pdbx_description
1 polymer ?
#
loop_
_entity_poly.entity_id
_entity_poly.type
_entity_poly.pdbx_seq_one_letter_code
_entity_poly.pdbx_strand_id
1 'polypeptide(L)'
;DRGFGRSGYPAISMSAQAAESFCKWLSTRTNQTISIPTIEQWNSANTSDGGAWHKWNADKSTHPIATTKPNSLGIYDMRGNVGEWVTTKDGPRVIGGSFRTPAEEIGPSSLLTPIKDWNITDPQLPRSPWWFADADFVGLRIVINEGDFNE
;
A
#
# COMPACT_ATOMS: atom_id res chain seq x y z
N ASP A 1 -5.38 -9.18 -10.80
CA ASP A 1 -3.91 -9.30 -10.68
C ASP A 1 -3.15 -8.70 -11.87
N ARG A 2 -3.86 -8.33 -12.92
CA ARG A 2 -3.31 -7.73 -14.16
C ARG A 2 -2.13 -8.49 -14.79
N GLY A 3 -2.02 -9.79 -14.50
CA GLY A 3 -0.92 -10.62 -14.95
C GLY A 3 0.37 -10.46 -14.11
N PHE A 4 0.36 -9.65 -13.06
CA PHE A 4 1.54 -9.44 -12.21
C PHE A 4 1.77 -10.55 -11.19
N GLY A 5 0.80 -11.42 -10.95
CA GLY A 5 0.86 -12.52 -10.01
C GLY A 5 -0.24 -12.45 -8.93
N ARG A 6 -0.44 -13.53 -8.20
CA ARG A 6 -1.47 -13.67 -7.16
C ARG A 6 -0.85 -14.09 -5.83
N SER A 7 -0.51 -15.36 -5.73
CA SER A 7 0.07 -15.89 -4.48
C SER A 7 1.44 -15.29 -4.21
N GLY A 8 1.62 -14.68 -3.05
CA GLY A 8 2.87 -14.04 -2.66
C GLY A 8 3.12 -12.66 -3.29
N TYR A 9 2.20 -12.13 -4.09
CA TYR A 9 2.30 -10.78 -4.65
C TYR A 9 1.44 -9.79 -3.85
N PRO A 10 1.74 -8.47 -3.87
CA PRO A 10 0.89 -7.49 -3.24
C PRO A 10 -0.48 -7.44 -3.92
N ALA A 11 -1.54 -7.25 -3.14
CA ALA A 11 -2.84 -6.89 -3.68
C ALA A 11 -2.76 -5.46 -4.25
N ILE A 12 -3.37 -5.24 -5.41
CA ILE A 12 -3.27 -3.97 -6.14
C ILE A 12 -4.64 -3.40 -6.52
N SER A 13 -4.64 -2.15 -6.97
CA SER A 13 -5.81 -1.46 -7.53
C SER A 13 -6.96 -1.23 -6.55
N MET A 14 -6.77 -1.37 -5.26
CA MET A 14 -7.83 -1.13 -4.28
C MET A 14 -8.00 0.34 -3.94
N SER A 15 -9.24 0.77 -3.72
CA SER A 15 -9.54 2.09 -3.16
C SER A 15 -9.26 2.15 -1.65
N ALA A 16 -9.19 3.35 -1.09
CA ALA A 16 -9.10 3.53 0.37
C ALA A 16 -10.30 2.91 1.09
N GLN A 17 -11.51 3.04 0.54
CA GLN A 17 -12.73 2.42 1.07
C GLN A 17 -12.61 0.88 1.13
N ALA A 18 -12.06 0.26 0.08
CA ALA A 18 -11.83 -1.19 0.06
C ALA A 18 -10.80 -1.61 1.11
N ALA A 19 -9.70 -0.87 1.22
CA ALA A 19 -8.66 -1.12 2.22
C ALA A 19 -9.19 -1.01 3.66
N GLU A 20 -9.97 0.02 3.97
CA GLU A 20 -10.64 0.19 5.28
C GLU A 20 -11.63 -0.94 5.57
N SER A 21 -12.42 -1.33 4.57
CA SER A 21 -13.40 -2.42 4.71
C SER A 21 -12.71 -3.76 4.95
N PHE A 22 -11.58 -4.01 4.29
CA PHE A 22 -10.75 -5.18 4.53
C PHE A 22 -10.19 -5.19 5.96
N CYS A 23 -9.67 -4.06 6.45
CA CYS A 23 -9.18 -3.95 7.82
C CYS A 23 -10.27 -4.25 8.85
N LYS A 24 -11.49 -3.72 8.66
CA LYS A 24 -12.64 -4.00 9.53
C LYS A 24 -13.03 -5.48 9.53
N TRP A 25 -13.11 -6.08 8.34
CA TRP A 25 -13.39 -7.51 8.20
C TRP A 25 -12.32 -8.36 8.89
N LEU A 26 -11.04 -8.05 8.69
CA LEU A 26 -9.94 -8.79 9.29
C LEU A 26 -9.91 -8.63 10.81
N SER A 27 -10.18 -7.43 11.33
CA SER A 27 -10.31 -7.16 12.77
C SER A 27 -11.36 -8.07 13.41
N THR A 28 -12.54 -8.20 12.78
CA THR A 28 -13.62 -9.07 13.26
C THR A 28 -13.21 -10.55 13.23
N ARG A 29 -12.47 -10.96 12.20
CA ARG A 29 -12.04 -12.35 12.02
C ARG A 29 -10.94 -12.79 12.98
N THR A 30 -10.07 -11.86 13.37
CA THR A 30 -8.89 -12.14 14.20
C THR A 30 -9.05 -11.71 15.66
N ASN A 31 -10.12 -11.00 15.98
CA ASN A 31 -10.33 -10.32 17.26
C ASN A 31 -9.16 -9.38 17.64
N GLN A 32 -8.62 -8.69 16.64
CA GLN A 32 -7.53 -7.73 16.77
C GLN A 32 -7.99 -6.38 16.25
N THR A 33 -7.38 -5.28 16.72
CA THR A 33 -7.62 -3.95 16.16
C THR A 33 -6.67 -3.74 14.99
N ILE A 34 -7.20 -3.85 13.76
CA ILE A 34 -6.43 -3.74 12.52
C ILE A 34 -6.90 -2.50 11.74
N SER A 35 -5.96 -1.72 11.26
CA SER A 35 -6.25 -0.51 10.49
C SER A 35 -5.22 -0.27 9.37
N ILE A 36 -5.53 0.66 8.48
CA ILE A 36 -4.56 1.33 7.64
C ILE A 36 -3.64 2.14 8.56
N PRO A 37 -2.30 2.14 8.36
CA PRO A 37 -1.40 2.93 9.19
C PRO A 37 -1.69 4.43 9.06
N THR A 38 -1.46 5.18 10.12
CA THR A 38 -1.30 6.63 10.00
C THR A 38 0.03 6.95 9.29
N ILE A 39 0.16 8.16 8.75
CA ILE A 39 1.41 8.57 8.11
C ILE A 39 2.58 8.56 9.11
N GLU A 40 2.33 8.85 10.38
CA GLU A 40 3.32 8.81 11.45
C GLU A 40 3.78 7.37 11.72
N GLN A 41 2.84 6.42 11.81
CA GLN A 41 3.15 4.99 11.99
C GLN A 41 3.97 4.47 10.81
N TRP A 42 3.56 4.81 9.58
CA TRP A 42 4.29 4.41 8.39
C TRP A 42 5.72 4.97 8.37
N ASN A 43 5.88 6.27 8.67
CA ASN A 43 7.18 6.92 8.72
C ASN A 43 8.08 6.31 9.81
N SER A 44 7.52 5.95 10.97
CA SER A 44 8.27 5.30 12.05
C SER A 44 8.77 3.90 11.65
N ALA A 45 8.03 3.20 10.80
CA ALA A 45 8.41 1.89 10.28
C ALA A 45 9.37 1.95 9.07
N ASN A 46 9.45 3.09 8.40
CA ASN A 46 10.29 3.28 7.23
C ASN A 46 11.68 3.78 7.59
N THR A 47 12.61 2.85 7.73
CA THR A 47 14.04 3.18 7.71
C THR A 47 14.57 3.11 6.27
N SER A 48 15.57 3.94 5.94
CA SER A 48 16.01 4.13 4.54
C SER A 48 16.89 3.01 3.97
N ASP A 49 17.19 1.99 4.77
CA ASP A 49 18.21 0.97 4.51
C ASP A 49 17.67 -0.35 3.91
N GLY A 50 16.37 -0.44 3.68
CA GLY A 50 15.72 -1.57 3.02
C GLY A 50 15.92 -1.58 1.50
N GLY A 51 15.77 -2.76 0.89
CA GLY A 51 15.70 -2.91 -0.56
C GLY A 51 14.38 -2.40 -1.13
N ALA A 52 14.33 -2.16 -2.45
CA ALA A 52 13.14 -1.64 -3.12
C ALA A 52 13.00 -2.13 -4.55
N TRP A 53 11.77 -2.39 -4.98
CA TRP A 53 11.41 -2.52 -6.38
C TRP A 53 10.90 -1.18 -6.92
N HIS A 54 11.59 -0.62 -7.89
CA HIS A 54 11.32 0.71 -8.44
C HIS A 54 11.42 0.69 -9.98
N LYS A 55 11.12 1.81 -10.61
CA LYS A 55 11.03 1.95 -12.07
C LYS A 55 12.20 1.34 -12.86
N TRP A 56 13.39 1.36 -12.30
CA TRP A 56 14.61 0.97 -13.01
C TRP A 56 14.99 -0.51 -12.84
N ASN A 57 14.36 -1.23 -11.88
CA ASN A 57 14.70 -2.64 -11.60
C ASN A 57 13.49 -3.58 -11.50
N ALA A 58 12.27 -3.06 -11.65
CA ALA A 58 11.04 -3.84 -11.44
C ALA A 58 10.39 -4.37 -12.73
N ASP A 59 11.02 -4.23 -13.88
CA ASP A 59 10.51 -4.70 -15.19
C ASP A 59 9.04 -4.31 -15.45
N LYS A 60 8.65 -3.12 -14.99
CA LYS A 60 7.29 -2.54 -15.13
C LYS A 60 6.18 -3.39 -14.47
N SER A 61 6.51 -4.18 -13.49
CA SER A 61 5.60 -5.08 -12.79
C SER A 61 5.83 -5.06 -11.28
N THR A 62 4.83 -5.52 -10.53
CA THR A 62 5.04 -5.86 -9.11
C THR A 62 5.87 -7.13 -9.00
N HIS A 63 6.51 -7.29 -7.86
CA HIS A 63 7.30 -8.46 -7.51
C HIS A 63 6.71 -9.16 -6.28
N PRO A 64 7.03 -10.44 -6.06
CA PRO A 64 6.63 -11.12 -4.84
C PRO A 64 7.08 -10.34 -3.60
N ILE A 65 6.23 -10.33 -2.60
CA ILE A 65 6.54 -9.65 -1.33
C ILE A 65 7.77 -10.28 -0.65
N ALA A 66 8.50 -9.46 0.08
CA ALA A 66 9.68 -9.86 0.85
C ALA A 66 10.82 -10.52 0.03
N THR A 67 10.96 -10.12 -1.23
CA THR A 67 12.05 -10.62 -2.10
C THR A 67 13.24 -9.66 -2.19
N THR A 68 13.15 -8.49 -1.56
CA THR A 68 14.27 -7.57 -1.38
C THR A 68 14.85 -7.70 0.04
N LYS A 69 15.89 -6.90 0.34
CA LYS A 69 16.44 -6.81 1.70
C LYS A 69 15.45 -6.12 2.63
N PRO A 70 15.16 -6.66 3.83
CA PRO A 70 14.37 -5.93 4.83
C PRO A 70 15.12 -4.69 5.33
N ASN A 71 14.39 -3.75 5.89
CA ASN A 71 15.00 -2.63 6.59
C ASN A 71 15.55 -3.04 7.98
N SER A 72 16.18 -2.13 8.72
CA SER A 72 16.76 -2.40 10.04
C SER A 72 15.75 -2.83 11.11
N LEU A 73 14.46 -2.62 10.87
CA LEU A 73 13.37 -3.12 11.71
C LEU A 73 12.84 -4.49 11.27
N GLY A 74 13.44 -5.13 10.25
CA GLY A 74 12.98 -6.40 9.71
C GLY A 74 11.77 -6.29 8.79
N ILE A 75 11.39 -5.09 8.35
CA ILE A 75 10.20 -4.85 7.53
C ILE A 75 10.60 -4.79 6.06
N TYR A 76 9.85 -5.51 5.23
CA TYR A 76 10.06 -5.56 3.77
C TYR A 76 9.15 -4.59 3.03
N ASP A 77 9.59 -4.19 1.84
CA ASP A 77 8.80 -3.47 0.84
C ASP A 77 8.17 -2.15 1.33
N MET A 78 8.75 -1.52 2.36
CA MET A 78 8.34 -0.16 2.81
C MET A 78 8.53 0.90 1.72
N ARG A 79 9.36 0.60 0.76
CA ARG A 79 9.71 1.50 -0.35
C ARG A 79 9.60 0.75 -1.66
N GLY A 80 8.83 1.30 -2.61
CA GLY A 80 8.63 0.67 -3.92
C GLY A 80 7.68 -0.53 -3.90
N ASN A 81 7.74 -1.38 -4.87
CA ASN A 81 6.81 -2.44 -5.22
C ASN A 81 5.40 -1.87 -5.50
N VAL A 82 4.63 -1.57 -4.47
CA VAL A 82 3.36 -0.83 -4.57
C VAL A 82 3.32 0.30 -3.54
N GLY A 83 2.69 1.41 -3.89
CA GLY A 83 2.38 2.47 -2.95
C GLY A 83 1.31 2.01 -1.96
N GLU A 84 1.41 2.44 -0.71
CA GLU A 84 0.60 1.94 0.39
C GLU A 84 -0.34 3.02 0.92
N TRP A 85 -1.59 2.64 1.19
CA TRP A 85 -2.53 3.54 1.83
C TRP A 85 -2.08 3.93 3.23
N VAL A 86 -2.17 5.23 3.52
CA VAL A 86 -2.03 5.82 4.86
C VAL A 86 -3.15 6.80 5.14
N THR A 87 -3.48 6.96 6.40
CA THR A 87 -4.39 8.02 6.85
C THR A 87 -3.61 9.27 7.23
N THR A 88 -4.12 10.43 6.82
CA THR A 88 -3.58 11.74 7.18
C THR A 88 -4.71 12.65 7.66
N LYS A 89 -4.38 13.80 8.25
CA LYS A 89 -5.38 14.81 8.66
C LYS A 89 -6.25 15.30 7.49
N ASP A 90 -5.73 15.23 6.26
CA ASP A 90 -6.40 15.69 5.04
C ASP A 90 -7.04 14.54 4.26
N GLY A 91 -7.22 13.38 4.90
CA GLY A 91 -7.79 12.17 4.29
C GLY A 91 -6.73 11.14 3.84
N PRO A 92 -7.18 10.07 3.17
CA PRO A 92 -6.29 9.00 2.74
C PRO A 92 -5.30 9.46 1.67
N ARG A 93 -4.06 8.97 1.75
CA ARG A 93 -2.98 9.19 0.80
C ARG A 93 -2.29 7.87 0.48
N VAL A 94 -1.51 7.84 -0.59
CA VAL A 94 -0.65 6.71 -0.96
C VAL A 94 0.81 7.13 -0.84
N ILE A 95 1.61 6.34 -0.12
CA ILE A 95 3.01 6.65 0.22
C ILE A 95 3.95 5.51 -0.18
N GLY A 96 5.25 5.78 -0.21
CA GLY A 96 6.30 4.77 -0.39
C GLY A 96 6.81 4.63 -1.82
N GLY A 97 6.05 5.09 -2.79
CA GLY A 97 6.34 4.85 -4.20
C GLY A 97 6.02 3.42 -4.63
N SER A 98 6.30 3.08 -5.88
CA SER A 98 5.94 1.79 -6.48
C SER A 98 6.96 1.36 -7.54
N PHE A 99 6.71 0.23 -8.18
CA PHE A 99 7.46 -0.24 -9.36
C PHE A 99 7.47 0.76 -10.53
N ARG A 100 6.63 1.80 -10.50
CA ARG A 100 6.58 2.88 -11.50
C ARG A 100 7.36 4.13 -11.10
N THR A 101 7.73 4.24 -9.83
CA THR A 101 8.38 5.42 -9.25
C THR A 101 9.90 5.35 -9.44
N PRO A 102 10.56 6.44 -9.90
CA PRO A 102 12.02 6.50 -9.94
C PRO A 102 12.66 6.21 -8.58
N ALA A 103 13.85 5.61 -8.57
CA ALA A 103 14.53 5.20 -7.33
C ALA A 103 14.78 6.37 -6.36
N GLU A 104 15.05 7.54 -6.92
CA GLU A 104 15.32 8.78 -6.17
C GLU A 104 14.07 9.40 -5.54
N GLU A 105 12.88 8.97 -5.97
CA GLU A 105 11.58 9.50 -5.53
C GLU A 105 10.83 8.54 -4.59
N ILE A 106 11.29 7.28 -4.43
CA ILE A 106 10.62 6.33 -3.56
C ILE A 106 10.82 6.67 -2.09
N GLY A 107 9.82 6.37 -1.27
CA GLY A 107 9.85 6.58 0.19
C GLY A 107 8.89 7.66 0.67
N PRO A 108 9.19 8.34 1.78
CA PRO A 108 8.26 9.29 2.42
C PRO A 108 7.87 10.48 1.53
N SER A 109 8.74 10.90 0.62
CA SER A 109 8.47 12.00 -0.32
C SER A 109 7.47 11.63 -1.42
N SER A 110 7.31 10.35 -1.69
CA SER A 110 6.31 9.85 -2.64
C SER A 110 4.94 9.78 -1.99
N LEU A 111 4.33 10.93 -1.75
CA LEU A 111 2.99 11.04 -1.16
C LEU A 111 1.98 11.48 -2.21
N LEU A 112 1.07 10.59 -2.60
CA LEU A 112 0.11 10.81 -3.65
C LEU A 112 -1.30 11.04 -3.10
N THR A 113 -1.99 12.02 -3.67
CA THR A 113 -3.42 12.22 -3.48
C THR A 113 -4.19 11.43 -4.54
N PRO A 114 -5.20 10.63 -4.18
CA PRO A 114 -6.07 10.00 -5.16
C PRO A 114 -6.72 11.01 -6.09
N ILE A 115 -6.70 10.73 -7.38
CA ILE A 115 -7.29 11.58 -8.43
C ILE A 115 -8.26 10.77 -9.29
N LYS A 116 -9.15 11.45 -10.00
CA LYS A 116 -10.15 10.81 -10.88
C LYS A 116 -9.50 9.93 -11.96
N ASP A 117 -8.30 10.27 -12.38
CA ASP A 117 -7.58 9.56 -13.44
C ASP A 117 -7.17 8.14 -13.04
N TRP A 118 -7.16 7.82 -11.75
CA TRP A 118 -6.92 6.46 -11.27
C TRP A 118 -8.05 5.48 -11.58
N ASN A 119 -9.19 5.99 -12.08
CA ASN A 119 -10.36 5.16 -12.41
C ASN A 119 -11.08 5.58 -13.70
N ILE A 120 -10.34 6.02 -14.72
CA ILE A 120 -10.94 6.46 -16.00
C ILE A 120 -11.47 5.28 -16.79
N THR A 121 -10.71 4.17 -16.83
CA THR A 121 -11.03 3.01 -17.68
C THR A 121 -11.98 2.00 -17.02
N ASP A 122 -12.49 2.29 -15.82
CA ASP A 122 -13.50 1.44 -15.18
C ASP A 122 -14.76 1.38 -16.07
N PRO A 123 -15.15 0.19 -16.52
CA PRO A 123 -16.32 0.03 -17.39
C PRO A 123 -17.67 0.18 -16.66
N GLN A 124 -17.67 0.26 -15.33
CA GLN A 124 -18.90 0.38 -14.55
C GLN A 124 -19.45 1.82 -14.54
N LEU A 125 -20.78 1.93 -14.56
CA LEU A 125 -21.48 3.20 -14.40
C LEU A 125 -22.61 3.03 -13.35
N PRO A 126 -22.48 3.68 -12.16
CA PRO A 126 -21.34 4.50 -11.72
C PRO A 126 -20.06 3.67 -11.50
N ARG A 127 -18.90 4.32 -11.59
CA ARG A 127 -17.61 3.67 -11.38
C ARG A 127 -17.54 3.03 -10.00
N SER A 128 -16.81 1.92 -9.90
CA SER A 128 -16.68 1.18 -8.66
C SER A 128 -16.06 2.05 -7.54
N PRO A 129 -16.63 2.05 -6.33
CA PRO A 129 -15.98 2.66 -5.17
C PRO A 129 -14.91 1.77 -4.54
N TRP A 130 -14.74 0.52 -5.02
CA TRP A 130 -13.91 -0.50 -4.39
C TRP A 130 -12.53 -0.63 -5.01
N TRP A 131 -12.37 -0.27 -6.28
CA TRP A 131 -11.09 -0.35 -6.96
C TRP A 131 -10.84 0.87 -7.85
N PHE A 132 -9.58 1.01 -8.23
CA PHE A 132 -9.13 1.95 -9.24
C PHE A 132 -8.60 1.21 -10.45
N ALA A 133 -9.31 1.30 -11.57
CA ALA A 133 -8.98 0.58 -12.80
C ALA A 133 -7.58 0.94 -13.35
N ASP A 134 -7.09 2.14 -13.08
CA ASP A 134 -5.84 2.68 -13.66
C ASP A 134 -4.73 2.88 -12.60
N ALA A 135 -4.93 2.40 -11.36
CA ALA A 135 -3.95 2.51 -10.27
C ALA A 135 -3.44 1.13 -9.81
N ASP A 136 -2.85 0.37 -10.71
CA ASP A 136 -2.23 -0.94 -10.44
C ASP A 136 -0.97 -0.88 -9.57
N PHE A 137 -0.55 0.33 -9.23
CA PHE A 137 0.59 0.64 -8.38
C PHE A 137 0.19 0.92 -6.92
N VAL A 138 -1.08 0.81 -6.57
CA VAL A 138 -1.60 1.06 -5.22
C VAL A 138 -1.97 -0.24 -4.54
N GLY A 139 -1.45 -0.43 -3.35
CA GLY A 139 -1.68 -1.59 -2.50
C GLY A 139 -2.00 -1.21 -1.05
N LEU A 140 -1.78 -2.13 -0.13
CA LEU A 140 -2.12 -1.99 1.28
C LEU A 140 -1.06 -2.63 2.17
N ARG A 141 -0.67 -1.90 3.21
CA ARG A 141 -0.07 -2.40 4.44
C ARG A 141 -1.05 -2.19 5.57
N ILE A 142 -1.11 -3.13 6.48
CA ILE A 142 -1.94 -3.01 7.68
C ILE A 142 -1.05 -2.82 8.91
N VAL A 143 -1.62 -2.21 9.95
CA VAL A 143 -1.06 -2.20 11.30
C VAL A 143 -2.02 -2.94 12.24
N ILE A 144 -1.45 -3.69 13.17
CA ILE A 144 -2.16 -4.28 14.28
C ILE A 144 -1.90 -3.36 15.47
N ASN A 145 -2.94 -2.69 15.92
CA ASN A 145 -2.85 -1.85 17.11
C ASN A 145 -3.02 -2.76 18.34
N GLU A 146 -2.06 -2.74 19.22
CA GLU A 146 -2.24 -3.38 20.53
C GLU A 146 -3.41 -2.67 21.21
N GLY A 147 -4.48 -3.39 21.47
CA GLY A 147 -5.57 -2.88 22.30
C GLY A 147 -5.03 -2.63 23.70
N ASP A 148 -5.52 -1.60 24.37
CA ASP A 148 -5.32 -1.47 25.81
C ASP A 148 -5.83 -2.77 26.45
N PHE A 149 -4.91 -3.67 26.78
CA PHE A 149 -5.20 -4.78 27.69
C PHE A 149 -5.44 -4.14 29.04
N ASN A 150 -6.67 -3.67 29.28
CA ASN A 150 -7.11 -3.39 30.63
C ASN A 150 -7.15 -4.73 31.35
N GLU A 151 -6.17 -4.95 32.22
CA GLU A 151 -6.15 -5.99 33.25
C GLU A 151 -7.38 -5.89 34.17
#